data_e89257a6df55416c4b4a280eb7e77223
#
_entry.id   e89257a6df55416c4b4a280eb7e77223
#
_cell.length_a   1.000
_cell.length_b   1.000
_cell.length_c   1.000
_cell.angle_alpha   90.00
_cell.angle_beta   90.00
_cell.angle_gamma   90.00
#
_symmetry.space_group_name_H-M   'P 1'
#
loop_
_entity.id
_entity.type
_entity.pdbx_description
1 polymer ?
#
loop_
_entity_poly.entity_id
_entity_poly.type
_entity_poly.pdbx_seq_one_letter_code
_entity_poly.pdbx_strand_id
1 'polypeptide(L)'
;QRALLFDIGGGSTELAWVRLDGGVPTLMGFESLPMGVVTLAERFAHVAYSPFGFHAMVDDIVEKLLPFERIHRIAHEIRRGGVHLLGTSGTVTTLAGVVLGLSRYRRPLVDGIVLSGEDADQALRLLRDLGKDGLHRHPCVGPERADFVLPGCAVFAAIRSLWPAEHVVVADRGLREGMLLRMMRTTSPKPSRGGMSRE
;
A
#
# COMPACT_ATOMS: atom_id res chain seq x y z
N GLN A 1 -0.24 10.90 -16.61
CA GLN A 1 -0.67 10.37 -15.30
C GLN A 1 0.52 9.83 -14.53
N ARG A 2 0.44 9.83 -13.19
CA ARG A 2 1.46 9.29 -12.30
C ARG A 2 0.82 8.43 -11.22
N ALA A 3 1.60 7.52 -10.65
CA ALA A 3 1.16 6.74 -9.51
C ALA A 3 2.27 6.61 -8.47
N LEU A 4 1.89 6.66 -7.20
CA LEU A 4 2.72 6.23 -6.10
C LEU A 4 2.23 4.85 -5.65
N LEU A 5 3.06 3.84 -5.87
CA LEU A 5 2.84 2.50 -5.35
C LEU A 5 3.54 2.38 -4.01
N PHE A 6 2.89 1.72 -3.06
CA PHE A 6 3.50 1.38 -1.78
C PHE A 6 3.13 -0.04 -1.35
N ASP A 7 4.12 -0.74 -0.81
CA ASP A 7 3.97 -2.09 -0.25
C ASP A 7 4.43 -2.09 1.20
N ILE A 8 3.50 -2.34 2.13
CA ILE A 8 3.78 -2.34 3.57
C ILE A 8 4.10 -3.77 3.98
N GLY A 9 5.39 -4.13 3.94
CA GLY A 9 5.87 -5.46 4.31
C GLY A 9 6.09 -5.65 5.80
N GLY A 10 6.61 -6.83 6.17
CA GLY A 10 6.94 -7.15 7.57
C GLY A 10 8.15 -6.37 8.08
N GLY A 11 9.24 -6.35 7.32
CA GLY A 11 10.50 -5.70 7.69
C GLY A 11 10.75 -4.36 7.02
N SER A 12 10.10 -4.09 5.89
CA SER A 12 10.30 -2.89 5.09
C SER A 12 9.00 -2.37 4.50
N THR A 13 9.03 -1.14 4.04
CA THR A 13 7.99 -0.52 3.21
C THR A 13 8.64 -0.02 1.94
N GLU A 14 8.16 -0.52 0.81
CA GLU A 14 8.64 -0.14 -0.52
C GLU A 14 7.76 0.96 -1.09
N LEU A 15 8.42 1.97 -1.70
CA LEU A 15 7.79 3.05 -2.44
C LEU A 15 8.28 3.03 -3.88
N ALA A 16 7.37 3.14 -4.84
CA ALA A 16 7.70 3.29 -6.26
C ALA A 16 6.90 4.45 -6.87
N TRP A 17 7.60 5.48 -7.29
CA TRP A 17 7.03 6.61 -8.02
C TRP A 17 7.11 6.33 -9.52
N VAL A 18 5.98 6.27 -10.19
CA VAL A 18 5.91 5.88 -11.60
C VAL A 18 5.12 6.88 -12.44
N ARG A 19 5.52 7.01 -13.71
CA ARG A 19 4.80 7.73 -14.74
C ARG A 19 4.08 6.72 -15.65
N LEU A 20 2.82 7.01 -15.97
CA LEU A 20 1.90 6.12 -16.70
C LEU A 20 1.62 6.61 -18.13
N ASP A 21 2.61 7.13 -18.81
CA ASP A 21 2.47 7.64 -20.17
C ASP A 21 2.78 6.53 -21.18
N GLY A 22 2.00 6.45 -22.27
CA GLY A 22 2.28 5.58 -23.39
C GLY A 22 2.09 4.07 -23.15
N GLY A 23 1.33 3.68 -22.13
CA GLY A 23 0.97 2.27 -21.86
C GLY A 23 2.03 1.44 -21.17
N VAL A 24 3.26 1.93 -20.99
CA VAL A 24 4.33 1.26 -20.22
C VAL A 24 4.72 2.15 -19.05
N PRO A 25 4.57 1.66 -17.80
CA PRO A 25 4.99 2.42 -16.62
C PRO A 25 6.50 2.69 -16.64
N THR A 26 6.89 3.93 -16.37
CA THR A 26 8.29 4.33 -16.23
C THR A 26 8.59 4.61 -14.75
N LEU A 27 9.54 3.90 -14.18
CA LEU A 27 9.99 4.10 -12.81
C LEU A 27 10.79 5.42 -12.73
N MET A 28 10.31 6.36 -11.91
CA MET A 28 10.94 7.65 -11.67
C MET A 28 11.68 7.72 -10.35
N GLY A 29 11.28 6.91 -9.38
CA GLY A 29 11.90 6.79 -8.07
C GLY A 29 11.50 5.50 -7.38
N PHE A 30 12.41 4.96 -6.59
CA PHE A 30 12.19 3.78 -5.77
C PHE A 30 12.93 3.95 -4.44
N GLU A 31 12.27 3.58 -3.36
CA GLU A 31 12.86 3.56 -2.02
C GLU A 31 12.36 2.31 -1.29
N SER A 32 13.25 1.64 -0.57
CA SER A 32 12.90 0.60 0.38
C SER A 32 13.33 1.07 1.77
N LEU A 33 12.36 1.39 2.58
CA LEU A 33 12.57 1.89 3.93
C LEU A 33 12.58 0.72 4.91
N PRO A 34 13.57 0.61 5.81
CA PRO A 34 13.68 -0.50 6.77
C PRO A 34 12.69 -0.32 7.93
N MET A 35 11.41 -0.19 7.59
CA MET A 35 10.30 -0.07 8.51
C MET A 35 9.10 -0.83 7.95
N GLY A 36 8.72 -1.88 8.62
CA GLY A 36 7.56 -2.69 8.29
C GLY A 36 6.76 -3.00 9.53
N VAL A 37 5.67 -3.74 9.38
CA VAL A 37 4.74 -3.98 10.51
C VAL A 37 5.38 -4.74 11.66
N VAL A 38 6.33 -5.65 11.40
CA VAL A 38 7.04 -6.41 12.43
C VAL A 38 8.05 -5.52 13.16
N THR A 39 8.89 -4.79 12.41
CA THR A 39 9.92 -3.91 13.01
C THR A 39 9.29 -2.79 13.84
N LEU A 40 8.15 -2.26 13.42
CA LEU A 40 7.41 -1.26 14.18
C LEU A 40 6.72 -1.87 15.40
N ALA A 41 6.13 -3.08 15.27
CA ALA A 41 5.55 -3.79 16.39
C ALA A 41 6.58 -4.05 17.50
N GLU A 42 7.80 -4.46 17.14
CA GLU A 42 8.90 -4.67 18.10
C GLU A 42 9.34 -3.37 18.77
N ARG A 43 9.50 -2.28 18.01
CA ARG A 43 9.95 -0.99 18.54
C ARG A 43 8.93 -0.31 19.44
N PHE A 44 7.65 -0.44 19.15
CA PHE A 44 6.55 0.25 19.85
C PHE A 44 5.66 -0.68 20.67
N ALA A 45 6.08 -1.94 20.90
CA ALA A 45 5.28 -3.02 21.51
C ALA A 45 4.47 -2.60 22.74
N HIS A 46 5.05 -1.76 23.61
CA HIS A 46 4.44 -1.36 24.89
C HIS A 46 3.47 -0.18 24.77
N VAL A 47 3.52 0.58 23.67
CA VAL A 47 2.76 1.82 23.49
C VAL A 47 1.89 1.85 22.26
N ALA A 48 2.01 0.86 21.35
CA ALA A 48 1.31 0.83 20.06
C ALA A 48 -0.21 1.03 20.16
N TYR A 49 -0.81 0.51 21.22
CA TYR A 49 -2.27 0.59 21.47
C TYR A 49 -2.70 1.88 22.15
N SER A 50 -1.77 2.71 22.60
CA SER A 50 -2.10 4.03 23.15
C SER A 50 -2.20 5.07 22.02
N PRO A 51 -3.06 6.09 22.16
CA PRO A 51 -3.11 7.20 21.18
C PRO A 51 -1.74 7.86 20.99
N PHE A 52 -1.00 8.06 22.08
CA PHE A 52 0.34 8.64 22.05
C PHE A 52 1.32 7.77 21.25
N GLY A 53 1.36 6.46 21.51
CA GLY A 53 2.25 5.54 20.81
C GLY A 53 1.93 5.42 19.33
N PHE A 54 0.64 5.43 18.97
CA PHE A 54 0.23 5.45 17.57
C PHE A 54 0.73 6.71 16.86
N HIS A 55 0.55 7.90 17.45
CA HIS A 55 1.04 9.14 16.86
C HIS A 55 2.57 9.16 16.75
N ALA A 56 3.27 8.68 17.79
CA ALA A 56 4.73 8.57 17.74
C ALA A 56 5.23 7.64 16.62
N MET A 57 4.51 6.53 16.33
CA MET A 57 4.80 5.71 15.15
C MET A 57 4.60 6.50 13.85
N VAL A 58 3.48 7.20 13.71
CA VAL A 58 3.19 8.00 12.51
C VAL A 58 4.27 9.05 12.28
N ASP A 59 4.67 9.78 13.31
CA ASP A 59 5.68 10.84 13.23
C ASP A 59 7.05 10.28 12.83
N ASP A 60 7.49 9.17 13.45
CA ASP A 60 8.75 8.47 13.09
C ASP A 60 8.75 8.01 11.62
N ILE A 61 7.60 7.55 11.13
CA ILE A 61 7.46 7.11 9.74
C ILE A 61 7.48 8.32 8.79
N VAL A 62 6.75 9.39 9.11
CA VAL A 62 6.75 10.62 8.30
C VAL A 62 8.15 11.15 8.14
N GLU A 63 8.96 11.21 9.21
CA GLU A 63 10.36 11.65 9.12
C GLU A 63 11.17 10.84 8.11
N LYS A 64 10.94 9.52 8.04
CA LYS A 64 11.62 8.63 7.09
C LYS A 64 11.11 8.76 5.64
N LEU A 65 9.86 9.17 5.46
CA LEU A 65 9.26 9.41 4.14
C LEU A 65 9.66 10.77 3.55
N LEU A 66 9.98 11.76 4.39
CA LEU A 66 10.30 13.13 3.95
C LEU A 66 11.43 13.23 2.93
N PRO A 67 12.54 12.47 2.98
CA PRO A 67 13.57 12.52 1.95
C PRO A 67 13.03 12.19 0.56
N PHE A 68 12.17 11.16 0.45
CA PHE A 68 11.54 10.76 -0.80
C PHE A 68 10.59 11.85 -1.33
N GLU A 69 9.78 12.46 -0.45
CA GLU A 69 8.93 13.62 -0.81
C GLU A 69 9.76 14.81 -1.30
N ARG A 70 10.86 15.16 -0.61
CA ARG A 70 11.72 16.29 -1.00
C ARG A 70 12.29 16.12 -2.41
N ILE A 71 12.66 14.90 -2.79
CA ILE A 71 13.22 14.60 -4.11
C ILE A 71 12.12 14.63 -5.18
N HIS A 72 10.99 13.98 -4.92
CA HIS A 72 9.98 13.72 -5.94
C HIS A 72 8.80 14.69 -5.95
N ARG A 73 8.60 15.45 -4.86
CA ARG A 73 7.57 16.49 -4.70
C ARG A 73 6.16 15.94 -5.00
N ILE A 74 5.88 14.72 -4.53
CA ILE A 74 4.65 13.97 -4.84
C ILE A 74 3.42 14.72 -4.35
N ALA A 75 3.48 15.31 -3.14
CA ALA A 75 2.37 16.10 -2.60
C ALA A 75 2.01 17.30 -3.51
N HIS A 76 3.02 17.91 -4.17
CA HIS A 76 2.77 18.97 -5.16
C HIS A 76 2.03 18.42 -6.38
N GLU A 77 2.44 17.27 -6.89
CA GLU A 77 1.80 16.64 -8.05
C GLU A 77 0.36 16.18 -7.74
N ILE A 78 0.11 15.69 -6.52
CA ILE A 78 -1.25 15.33 -6.06
C ILE A 78 -2.17 16.56 -6.11
N ARG A 79 -1.72 17.72 -5.61
CA ARG A 79 -2.50 18.96 -5.66
C ARG A 79 -2.81 19.43 -7.08
N ARG A 80 -2.00 19.07 -8.06
CA ARG A 80 -2.24 19.36 -9.48
C ARG A 80 -3.18 18.36 -10.16
N GLY A 81 -3.49 17.27 -9.49
CA GLY A 81 -4.30 16.19 -10.02
C GLY A 81 -3.52 15.17 -10.88
N GLY A 82 -4.16 14.08 -11.21
CA GLY A 82 -3.56 13.05 -12.08
C GLY A 82 -2.58 12.10 -11.39
N VAL A 83 -2.58 12.04 -10.06
CA VAL A 83 -1.80 11.08 -9.27
C VAL A 83 -2.74 10.06 -8.65
N HIS A 84 -2.40 8.77 -8.80
CA HIS A 84 -3.08 7.65 -8.15
C HIS A 84 -2.19 7.08 -7.05
N LEU A 85 -2.77 6.82 -5.87
CA LEU A 85 -2.15 5.96 -4.87
C LEU A 85 -2.56 4.51 -5.13
N LEU A 86 -1.59 3.60 -5.11
CA LEU A 86 -1.83 2.17 -5.20
C LEU A 86 -1.11 1.49 -4.04
N GLY A 87 -1.91 0.93 -3.13
CA GLY A 87 -1.40 0.23 -1.97
C GLY A 87 -1.55 -1.27 -2.11
N THR A 88 -0.50 -2.00 -1.76
CA THR A 88 -0.54 -3.46 -1.63
C THR A 88 -0.11 -3.88 -0.24
N SER A 89 -0.36 -5.09 0.13
CA SER A 89 -0.04 -5.71 1.42
C SER A 89 -1.24 -6.11 2.27
N GLY A 90 -0.95 -6.85 3.34
CA GLY A 90 -1.95 -7.27 4.32
C GLY A 90 -2.65 -6.11 5.04
N THR A 91 -1.96 -4.99 5.26
CA THR A 91 -2.55 -3.79 5.87
C THR A 91 -3.64 -3.18 5.00
N VAL A 92 -3.31 -2.90 3.74
CA VAL A 92 -4.22 -2.21 2.80
C VAL A 92 -5.43 -3.09 2.49
N THR A 93 -5.20 -4.40 2.30
CA THR A 93 -6.30 -5.35 2.08
C THR A 93 -7.17 -5.57 3.31
N THR A 94 -6.62 -5.44 4.53
CA THR A 94 -7.41 -5.46 5.77
C THR A 94 -8.29 -4.21 5.87
N LEU A 95 -7.76 -3.02 5.60
CA LEU A 95 -8.57 -1.78 5.56
C LEU A 95 -9.72 -1.90 4.56
N ALA A 96 -9.45 -2.42 3.36
CA ALA A 96 -10.48 -2.67 2.37
C ALA A 96 -11.56 -3.66 2.87
N GLY A 97 -11.15 -4.73 3.54
CA GLY A 97 -12.07 -5.69 4.15
C GLY A 97 -12.95 -5.07 5.23
N VAL A 98 -12.39 -4.14 6.02
CA VAL A 98 -13.14 -3.37 7.04
C VAL A 98 -14.16 -2.45 6.40
N VAL A 99 -13.76 -1.66 5.40
CA VAL A 99 -14.66 -0.77 4.64
C VAL A 99 -15.83 -1.54 4.02
N LEU A 100 -15.55 -2.73 3.47
CA LEU A 100 -16.55 -3.60 2.88
C LEU A 100 -17.40 -4.37 3.89
N GLY A 101 -17.13 -4.28 5.20
CA GLY A 101 -17.85 -5.00 6.25
C GLY A 101 -17.77 -6.53 6.10
N LEU A 102 -16.66 -7.06 5.60
CA LEU A 102 -16.53 -8.49 5.33
C LEU A 102 -16.45 -9.30 6.62
N SER A 103 -17.26 -10.38 6.68
CA SER A 103 -17.20 -11.36 7.77
C SER A 103 -15.99 -12.30 7.71
N ARG A 104 -15.30 -12.32 6.59
CA ARG A 104 -14.00 -12.98 6.36
C ARG A 104 -13.32 -12.37 5.14
N TYR A 105 -12.02 -12.46 5.07
CA TYR A 105 -11.26 -11.99 3.92
C TYR A 105 -11.67 -12.71 2.61
N ARG A 106 -11.91 -11.93 1.55
CA ARG A 106 -12.28 -12.43 0.22
C ARG A 106 -11.54 -11.63 -0.86
N ARG A 107 -10.45 -12.21 -1.37
CA ARG A 107 -9.60 -11.58 -2.39
C ARG A 107 -10.38 -11.00 -3.58
N PRO A 108 -11.35 -11.70 -4.21
CA PRO A 108 -12.06 -11.15 -5.37
C PRO A 108 -12.88 -9.89 -5.09
N LEU A 109 -13.18 -9.60 -3.81
CA LEU A 109 -13.91 -8.40 -3.41
C LEU A 109 -12.97 -7.25 -3.02
N VAL A 110 -11.72 -7.56 -2.68
CA VAL A 110 -10.72 -6.60 -2.18
C VAL A 110 -9.79 -6.14 -3.29
N ASP A 111 -9.35 -7.06 -4.17
CA ASP A 111 -8.41 -6.74 -5.24
C ASP A 111 -9.05 -5.80 -6.28
N GLY A 112 -8.46 -4.63 -6.45
CA GLY A 112 -8.91 -3.60 -7.38
C GLY A 112 -9.94 -2.63 -6.82
N ILE A 113 -10.36 -2.75 -5.55
CA ILE A 113 -11.26 -1.76 -4.95
C ILE A 113 -10.57 -0.39 -4.82
N VAL A 114 -11.35 0.66 -4.98
CA VAL A 114 -10.91 2.03 -4.76
C VAL A 114 -11.49 2.52 -3.44
N LEU A 115 -10.63 2.81 -2.49
CA LEU A 115 -11.01 3.41 -1.21
C LEU A 115 -10.99 4.92 -1.34
N SER A 116 -12.05 5.60 -0.93
CA SER A 116 -11.99 7.04 -0.71
C SER A 116 -11.11 7.36 0.51
N GLY A 117 -10.63 8.59 0.57
CA GLY A 117 -9.88 9.05 1.73
C GLY A 117 -10.69 8.95 3.02
N GLU A 118 -11.96 9.28 2.96
CA GLU A 118 -12.88 9.22 4.11
C GLU A 118 -13.10 7.79 4.60
N ASP A 119 -13.38 6.85 3.70
CA ASP A 119 -13.54 5.43 4.04
C ASP A 119 -12.27 4.86 4.68
N ALA A 120 -11.11 5.18 4.11
CA ALA A 120 -9.83 4.74 4.64
C ALA A 120 -9.57 5.30 6.06
N ASP A 121 -9.86 6.57 6.29
CA ASP A 121 -9.70 7.21 7.60
C ASP A 121 -10.72 6.68 8.62
N GLN A 122 -11.93 6.34 8.20
CA GLN A 122 -12.93 5.70 9.05
C GLN A 122 -12.48 4.29 9.46
N ALA A 123 -11.99 3.48 8.52
CA ALA A 123 -11.48 2.15 8.80
C ALA A 123 -10.26 2.19 9.75
N LEU A 124 -9.36 3.16 9.57
CA LEU A 124 -8.24 3.40 10.49
C LEU A 124 -8.73 3.69 11.92
N ARG A 125 -9.69 4.60 12.08
CA ARG A 125 -10.28 4.92 13.39
C ARG A 125 -10.89 3.69 14.02
N LEU A 126 -11.72 2.95 13.28
CA LEU A 126 -12.36 1.74 13.76
C LEU A 126 -11.34 0.72 14.29
N LEU A 127 -10.29 0.42 13.51
CA LEU A 127 -9.27 -0.54 13.92
C LEU A 127 -8.50 -0.07 15.17
N ARG A 128 -8.23 1.22 15.31
CA ARG A 128 -7.59 1.78 16.51
C ARG A 128 -8.47 1.64 17.76
N ASP A 129 -9.75 1.94 17.61
CA ASP A 129 -10.71 1.96 18.72
C ASP A 129 -11.05 0.56 19.24
N LEU A 130 -10.83 -0.48 18.43
CA LEU A 130 -11.03 -1.88 18.86
C LEU A 130 -10.10 -2.33 19.97
N GLY A 131 -8.92 -1.74 20.07
CA GLY A 131 -7.89 -2.19 21.00
C GLY A 131 -7.39 -3.61 20.71
N LYS A 132 -6.48 -4.12 21.54
CA LYS A 132 -5.83 -5.42 21.31
C LYS A 132 -6.85 -6.56 21.18
N ASP A 133 -7.74 -6.69 22.14
CA ASP A 133 -8.72 -7.79 22.19
C ASP A 133 -9.75 -7.72 21.08
N GLY A 134 -10.16 -6.52 20.67
CA GLY A 134 -11.06 -6.30 19.55
C GLY A 134 -10.42 -6.70 18.23
N LEU A 135 -9.16 -6.34 18.02
CA LEU A 135 -8.41 -6.73 16.83
C LEU A 135 -8.26 -8.25 16.71
N HIS A 136 -7.96 -8.96 17.80
CA HIS A 136 -7.87 -10.43 17.78
C HIS A 136 -9.18 -11.10 17.38
N ARG A 137 -10.33 -10.50 17.71
CA ARG A 137 -11.67 -11.03 17.39
C ARG A 137 -12.23 -10.52 16.06
N HIS A 138 -11.57 -9.53 15.44
CA HIS A 138 -12.10 -8.94 14.21
C HIS A 138 -11.95 -9.89 13.02
N PRO A 139 -13.04 -10.17 12.25
CA PRO A 139 -13.07 -11.23 11.23
C PRO A 139 -12.10 -11.01 10.06
N CYS A 140 -11.77 -9.74 9.73
CA CYS A 140 -10.81 -9.41 8.67
C CYS A 140 -9.37 -9.32 9.14
N VAL A 141 -9.11 -9.34 10.46
CA VAL A 141 -7.77 -9.28 11.06
C VAL A 141 -7.30 -10.68 11.42
N GLY A 142 -7.99 -11.32 12.35
CA GLY A 142 -7.62 -12.61 12.91
C GLY A 142 -6.46 -12.52 13.92
N PRO A 143 -6.32 -13.55 14.78
CA PRO A 143 -5.36 -13.53 15.87
C PRO A 143 -3.89 -13.42 15.43
N GLU A 144 -3.54 -14.04 14.30
CA GLU A 144 -2.16 -14.04 13.80
C GLU A 144 -1.65 -12.68 13.32
N ARG A 145 -2.58 -11.76 12.96
CA ARG A 145 -2.24 -10.43 12.43
C ARG A 145 -2.50 -9.30 13.41
N ALA A 146 -3.22 -9.56 14.50
CA ALA A 146 -3.70 -8.52 15.42
C ALA A 146 -2.58 -7.60 15.91
N ASP A 147 -1.41 -8.14 16.27
CA ASP A 147 -0.28 -7.36 16.77
C ASP A 147 0.40 -6.50 15.68
N PHE A 148 0.15 -6.77 14.39
CA PHE A 148 0.75 -6.06 13.27
C PHE A 148 -0.19 -5.05 12.61
N VAL A 149 -1.48 -5.04 12.97
CA VAL A 149 -2.49 -4.17 12.33
C VAL A 149 -2.22 -2.71 12.63
N LEU A 150 -2.03 -2.33 13.90
CA LEU A 150 -1.81 -0.93 14.25
C LEU A 150 -0.49 -0.37 13.70
N PRO A 151 0.65 -1.10 13.75
CA PRO A 151 1.85 -0.72 13.02
C PRO A 151 1.60 -0.46 11.52
N GLY A 152 0.91 -1.36 10.85
CA GLY A 152 0.53 -1.17 9.45
C GLY A 152 -0.38 0.03 9.21
N CYS A 153 -1.37 0.22 10.10
CA CYS A 153 -2.22 1.40 10.09
C CYS A 153 -1.42 2.70 10.26
N ALA A 154 -0.37 2.69 11.10
CA ALA A 154 0.50 3.85 11.29
C ALA A 154 1.29 4.19 10.01
N VAL A 155 1.83 3.17 9.31
CA VAL A 155 2.49 3.38 8.00
C VAL A 155 1.49 3.96 7.00
N PHE A 156 0.32 3.39 6.90
CA PHE A 156 -0.71 3.87 5.96
C PHE A 156 -1.16 5.30 6.30
N ALA A 157 -1.34 5.63 7.59
CA ALA A 157 -1.69 6.97 8.05
C ALA A 157 -0.59 7.99 7.71
N ALA A 158 0.69 7.64 7.90
CA ALA A 158 1.83 8.48 7.55
C ALA A 158 1.89 8.74 6.03
N ILE A 159 1.71 7.72 5.21
CA ILE A 159 1.64 7.83 3.74
C ILE A 159 0.53 8.80 3.34
N ARG A 160 -0.66 8.64 3.90
CA ARG A 160 -1.80 9.50 3.58
C ARG A 160 -1.64 10.94 4.09
N SER A 161 -1.01 11.13 5.25
CA SER A 161 -0.77 12.48 5.80
C SER A 161 0.19 13.28 4.91
N LEU A 162 1.20 12.62 4.37
CA LEU A 162 2.20 13.25 3.51
C LEU A 162 1.71 13.38 2.06
N TRP A 163 0.94 12.40 1.59
CA TRP A 163 0.41 12.32 0.23
C TRP A 163 -1.12 12.16 0.22
N PRO A 164 -1.87 13.25 0.48
CA PRO A 164 -3.32 13.22 0.66
C PRO A 164 -4.06 13.10 -0.69
N ALA A 165 -3.92 11.98 -1.37
CA ALA A 165 -4.71 11.69 -2.56
C ALA A 165 -6.15 11.36 -2.19
N GLU A 166 -7.07 11.71 -3.07
CA GLU A 166 -8.51 11.49 -2.90
C GLU A 166 -8.88 10.02 -2.79
N HIS A 167 -8.14 9.17 -3.52
CA HIS A 167 -8.41 7.75 -3.63
C HIS A 167 -7.14 6.90 -3.48
N VAL A 168 -7.32 5.70 -2.93
CA VAL A 168 -6.30 4.65 -2.88
C VAL A 168 -6.83 3.40 -3.57
N VAL A 169 -6.18 2.97 -4.62
CA VAL A 169 -6.45 1.67 -5.26
C VAL A 169 -5.81 0.56 -4.42
N VAL A 170 -6.57 -0.44 -4.09
CA VAL A 170 -6.09 -1.60 -3.32
C VAL A 170 -5.69 -2.72 -4.27
N ALA A 171 -4.46 -3.19 -4.17
CA ALA A 171 -4.00 -4.36 -4.90
C ALA A 171 -3.70 -5.51 -3.93
N ASP A 172 -4.26 -6.68 -4.23
CA ASP A 172 -3.90 -7.93 -3.56
C ASP A 172 -2.98 -8.77 -4.45
N ARG A 173 -2.12 -8.07 -5.17
CA ARG A 173 -1.09 -8.61 -6.05
C ARG A 173 0.18 -7.81 -5.82
N GLY A 174 1.30 -8.50 -5.81
CA GLY A 174 2.58 -7.90 -5.51
C GLY A 174 3.67 -8.31 -6.48
N LEU A 175 4.91 -8.25 -5.99
CA LEU A 175 6.12 -8.57 -6.75
C LEU A 175 6.06 -9.95 -7.41
N ARG A 176 5.52 -10.97 -6.73
CA ARG A 176 5.45 -12.35 -7.24
C ARG A 176 4.63 -12.45 -8.52
N GLU A 177 3.45 -11.86 -8.53
CA GLU A 177 2.56 -11.83 -9.69
C GLU A 177 3.19 -11.02 -10.85
N GLY A 178 3.87 -9.92 -10.52
CA GLY A 178 4.60 -9.12 -11.51
C GLY A 178 5.75 -9.91 -12.16
N MET A 179 6.50 -10.68 -11.40
CA MET A 179 7.56 -11.55 -11.90
C MET A 179 7.00 -12.64 -12.83
N LEU A 180 5.93 -13.31 -12.42
CA LEU A 180 5.27 -14.34 -13.24
C LEU A 180 4.79 -13.76 -14.58
N LEU A 181 4.12 -12.60 -14.55
CA LEU A 181 3.67 -11.92 -15.77
C LEU A 181 4.84 -11.56 -16.70
N ARG A 182 5.96 -11.11 -16.14
CA ARG A 182 7.16 -10.82 -16.94
C ARG A 182 7.75 -12.07 -17.57
N MET A 183 7.85 -13.16 -16.83
CA MET A 183 8.33 -14.44 -17.35
C MET A 183 7.44 -14.97 -18.50
N MET A 184 6.13 -14.90 -18.35
CA MET A 184 5.17 -15.31 -19.38
C MET A 184 5.32 -14.50 -20.65
N ARG A 185 5.55 -13.19 -20.55
CA ARG A 185 5.74 -12.31 -21.72
C ARG A 185 7.05 -12.57 -22.47
N THR A 186 8.11 -12.96 -21.75
CA THR A 186 9.41 -13.27 -22.35
C THR A 186 9.44 -14.63 -23.04
N THR A 187 8.57 -15.57 -22.64
CA THR A 187 8.47 -16.92 -23.23
C THR A 187 7.50 -17.00 -24.42
N SER A 188 6.70 -15.97 -24.69
CA SER A 188 5.84 -15.93 -25.87
C SER A 188 6.71 -15.70 -27.11
N PRO A 189 6.69 -16.61 -28.13
CA PRO A 189 7.45 -16.41 -29.37
C PRO A 189 6.99 -15.13 -30.08
N LYS A 190 7.95 -14.29 -30.50
CA LYS A 190 7.65 -13.15 -31.37
C LYS A 190 6.91 -13.67 -32.62
N PRO A 191 5.78 -13.03 -33.01
CA PRO A 191 5.14 -13.40 -34.27
C PRO A 191 6.19 -13.29 -35.38
N SER A 192 6.40 -14.37 -36.11
CA SER A 192 7.28 -14.40 -37.30
C SER A 192 6.77 -13.34 -38.27
N ARG A 193 7.60 -12.35 -38.57
CA ARG A 193 7.34 -11.46 -39.71
C ARG A 193 7.23 -12.34 -40.95
N GLY A 194 6.02 -12.55 -41.41
CA GLY A 194 5.75 -13.23 -42.65
C GLY A 194 6.54 -12.56 -43.77
N GLY A 195 7.44 -13.31 -44.36
CA GLY A 195 8.16 -12.88 -45.54
C GLY A 195 7.13 -12.60 -46.65
N MET A 196 7.09 -11.36 -47.10
CA MET A 196 6.43 -10.99 -48.36
C MET A 196 7.33 -11.45 -49.49
N SER A 197 7.05 -12.63 -50.07
CA SER A 197 7.58 -13.06 -51.34
C SER A 197 7.08 -12.08 -52.41
N ARG A 198 8.02 -11.41 -53.04
CA ARG A 198 7.76 -10.72 -54.32
C ARG A 198 7.80 -11.78 -55.41
N GLU A 199 6.74 -11.97 -56.10
CA GLU A 199 6.67 -12.30 -57.51
C GLU A 199 6.16 -11.10 -58.30
#